data_bd052cac34ea6bd002089c7fafeedd5d
#
_entry.id   bd052cac34ea6bd002089c7fafeedd5d
#
_cell.length_a   1.000
_cell.length_b   1.000
_cell.length_c   1.000
_cell.angle_alpha   90.00
_cell.angle_beta   90.00
_cell.angle_gamma   90.00
#
_symmetry.space_group_name_H-M   'P 1'
#
loop_
_entity.id
_entity.type
_entity.pdbx_description
1 polymer ?
#
loop_
_entity_poly.entity_id
_entity_poly.type
_entity_poly.pdbx_seq_one_letter_code
_entity_poly.pdbx_strand_id
1 'polypeptide(L)'
;TSGEIDILSRNTTWTLSRDADIGLTFVGVNFYDGQGFMVRKDSGITSTSQFKNGISACTNIGTTTELNMRDFFNSKGISYTPVAFEKADEVVAAYDAGRCDTYTTDKSGLAAQRTKMTNPDDHIVLPETISKEPLGPVVRQGDAVWEDIVRWSLNTMIEAEEYGVTSANADMMKTSENPQIKRLVGAEGEMGAAFGLDNEWNLRIIKQVGNYGESYKRNIADTGILPDRGPNELWTKGGILYVPPSR
;
A
#
# COMPACT_ATOMS: atom_id res chain seq x y z
N THR A 1 -14.09 12.88 2.10
CA THR A 1 -14.59 14.28 2.15
C THR A 1 -15.89 14.42 2.94
N SER A 2 -16.70 13.37 3.12
CA SER A 2 -17.96 13.40 3.87
C SER A 2 -17.82 13.73 5.36
N GLY A 3 -16.65 13.53 5.95
CA GLY A 3 -16.42 13.71 7.38
C GLY A 3 -16.72 12.48 8.24
N GLU A 4 -17.05 11.36 7.62
CA GLU A 4 -17.33 10.11 8.33
C GLU A 4 -16.07 9.42 8.87
N ILE A 5 -14.92 9.71 8.27
CA ILE A 5 -13.61 9.19 8.68
C ILE A 5 -12.59 10.32 8.72
N ASP A 6 -11.59 10.21 9.58
CA ASP A 6 -10.50 11.18 9.72
C ASP A 6 -9.27 10.79 8.91
N ILE A 7 -9.07 9.49 8.68
CA ILE A 7 -7.97 8.94 7.87
C ILE A 7 -8.55 7.90 6.90
N LEU A 8 -8.15 7.97 5.65
CA LEU A 8 -8.32 6.90 4.69
C LEU A 8 -6.98 6.17 4.55
N SER A 9 -6.84 5.00 5.17
CA SER A 9 -5.65 4.15 5.06
C SER A 9 -6.03 2.85 4.34
N ARG A 10 -6.04 2.93 3.02
CA ARG A 10 -6.33 1.81 2.11
C ARG A 10 -5.32 1.81 0.96
N ASN A 11 -5.50 0.93 -0.02
CA ASN A 11 -4.73 0.94 -1.26
C ASN A 11 -5.14 2.13 -2.15
N THR A 12 -4.88 3.34 -1.65
CA THR A 12 -5.22 4.60 -2.32
C THR A 12 -3.97 5.17 -2.95
N THR A 13 -3.92 5.16 -4.28
CA THR A 13 -2.79 5.66 -5.05
C THR A 13 -2.71 7.17 -4.97
N TRP A 14 -1.53 7.70 -4.65
CA TRP A 14 -1.23 9.12 -4.70
C TRP A 14 -1.14 9.57 -6.14
N THR A 15 -2.08 10.40 -6.56
CA THR A 15 -2.13 11.00 -7.90
C THR A 15 -2.34 12.50 -7.80
N LEU A 16 -1.91 13.24 -8.83
CA LEU A 16 -2.09 14.69 -8.90
C LEU A 16 -3.55 15.10 -8.72
N SER A 17 -4.48 14.41 -9.40
CA SER A 17 -5.91 14.75 -9.31
C SER A 17 -6.49 14.52 -7.93
N ARG A 18 -6.10 13.43 -7.25
CA ARG A 18 -6.56 13.15 -5.89
C ARG A 18 -6.02 14.15 -4.87
N ASP A 19 -4.78 14.56 -5.05
CA ASP A 19 -4.10 15.52 -4.17
C ASP A 19 -4.61 16.95 -4.42
N ALA A 20 -4.64 17.41 -5.67
CA ALA A 20 -4.94 18.78 -6.03
C ALA A 20 -6.44 19.09 -6.19
N ASP A 21 -7.23 18.17 -6.82
CA ASP A 21 -8.57 18.52 -7.27
C ASP A 21 -9.66 18.25 -6.22
N ILE A 22 -9.47 17.25 -5.34
CA ILE A 22 -10.51 16.81 -4.41
C ILE A 22 -10.24 17.13 -2.94
N GLY A 23 -9.21 17.95 -2.66
CA GLY A 23 -8.94 18.45 -1.31
C GLY A 23 -8.46 17.38 -0.33
N LEU A 24 -7.66 16.45 -0.81
CA LEU A 24 -7.03 15.41 0.00
C LEU A 24 -5.54 15.74 0.20
N THR A 25 -4.99 15.31 1.33
CA THR A 25 -3.55 15.38 1.58
C THR A 25 -3.01 13.98 1.82
N PHE A 26 -2.09 13.54 0.95
CA PHE A 26 -1.33 12.33 1.19
C PHE A 26 -0.19 12.61 2.15
N VAL A 27 -0.10 11.85 3.23
CA VAL A 27 0.88 12.10 4.29
C VAL A 27 2.20 11.33 4.10
N GLY A 28 2.28 10.52 3.07
CA GLY A 28 3.46 9.73 2.71
C GLY A 28 3.05 8.49 1.92
N VAL A 29 4.04 7.71 1.50
CA VAL A 29 3.81 6.41 0.85
C VAL A 29 4.10 5.32 1.87
N ASN A 30 3.09 4.53 2.20
CA ASN A 30 3.25 3.39 3.11
C ASN A 30 3.42 2.06 2.39
N PHE A 31 3.16 2.02 1.07
CA PHE A 31 3.36 0.82 0.26
C PHE A 31 3.57 1.20 -1.21
N TYR A 32 4.66 0.76 -1.78
CA TYR A 32 4.97 0.90 -3.21
C TYR A 32 4.47 -0.34 -3.94
N ASP A 33 3.42 -0.18 -4.74
CA ASP A 33 2.80 -1.23 -5.53
C ASP A 33 2.87 -0.90 -7.03
N GLY A 34 2.29 -1.74 -7.81
CA GLY A 34 2.07 -1.56 -9.24
C GLY A 34 0.87 -2.39 -9.68
N GLN A 35 0.18 -1.94 -10.70
CA GLN A 35 -0.94 -2.67 -11.28
C GLN A 35 -0.44 -3.85 -12.12
N GLY A 36 -1.13 -4.97 -12.02
CA GLY A 36 -0.90 -6.17 -12.82
C GLY A 36 -2.19 -6.79 -13.33
N PHE A 37 -2.04 -7.96 -13.89
CA PHE A 37 -3.16 -8.78 -14.35
C PHE A 37 -3.10 -10.16 -13.71
N MET A 38 -4.25 -10.72 -13.41
CA MET A 38 -4.42 -12.09 -12.99
C MET A 38 -5.25 -12.83 -14.03
N VAL A 39 -4.85 -14.05 -14.35
CA VAL A 39 -5.53 -14.93 -15.30
C VAL A 39 -5.68 -16.33 -14.73
N ARG A 40 -6.60 -17.13 -15.27
CA ARG A 40 -6.71 -18.55 -14.97
C ARG A 40 -5.56 -19.31 -15.64
N LYS A 41 -5.02 -20.31 -14.97
CA LYS A 41 -3.92 -21.15 -15.49
C LYS A 41 -4.31 -21.92 -16.74
N ASP A 42 -5.54 -22.38 -16.83
CA ASP A 42 -6.09 -23.10 -17.97
C ASP A 42 -6.18 -22.27 -19.24
N SER A 43 -6.15 -20.94 -19.14
CA SER A 43 -6.05 -20.04 -20.31
C SER A 43 -4.73 -20.19 -21.07
N GLY A 44 -3.69 -20.76 -20.44
CA GLY A 44 -2.34 -20.85 -21.00
C GLY A 44 -1.59 -19.53 -21.12
N ILE A 45 -2.17 -18.42 -20.64
CA ILE A 45 -1.54 -17.10 -20.67
C ILE A 45 -0.56 -16.99 -19.50
N THR A 46 0.69 -16.65 -19.80
CA THR A 46 1.76 -16.45 -18.81
C THR A 46 2.39 -15.06 -18.87
N SER A 47 2.00 -14.25 -19.86
CA SER A 47 2.49 -12.88 -20.08
C SER A 47 1.40 -12.05 -20.74
N THR A 48 1.36 -10.75 -20.41
CA THR A 48 0.46 -9.79 -21.06
C THR A 48 0.69 -9.66 -22.57
N SER A 49 1.86 -10.05 -23.07
CA SER A 49 2.17 -10.09 -24.52
C SER A 49 1.31 -11.09 -25.30
N GLN A 50 0.68 -12.03 -24.61
CA GLN A 50 -0.22 -13.03 -25.19
C GLN A 50 -1.68 -12.59 -25.25
N PHE A 51 -2.02 -11.40 -24.72
CA PHE A 51 -3.36 -10.87 -24.81
C PHE A 51 -3.76 -10.61 -26.26
N LYS A 52 -5.00 -11.00 -26.60
CA LYS A 52 -5.54 -10.90 -27.97
C LYS A 52 -6.75 -9.97 -28.00
N ASN A 53 -7.06 -9.49 -29.22
CA ASN A 53 -8.30 -8.74 -29.44
C ASN A 53 -9.53 -9.51 -28.94
N GLY A 54 -10.44 -8.82 -28.29
CA GLY A 54 -11.66 -9.37 -27.74
C GLY A 54 -11.54 -9.90 -26.31
N ILE A 55 -10.35 -9.83 -25.68
CA ILE A 55 -10.19 -10.21 -24.27
C ILE A 55 -11.08 -9.35 -23.36
N SER A 56 -11.68 -9.98 -22.36
CA SER A 56 -12.49 -9.29 -21.35
C SER A 56 -11.70 -9.10 -20.06
N ALA A 57 -11.78 -7.90 -19.46
CA ALA A 57 -11.02 -7.53 -18.28
C ALA A 57 -11.92 -6.97 -17.18
N CYS A 58 -11.91 -7.63 -16.03
CA CYS A 58 -12.60 -7.18 -14.81
C CYS A 58 -11.76 -6.17 -14.03
N THR A 59 -12.39 -5.12 -13.49
CA THR A 59 -11.77 -4.11 -12.61
C THR A 59 -12.81 -3.37 -11.77
N ASN A 60 -12.34 -2.50 -10.85
CA ASN A 60 -13.21 -1.58 -10.14
C ASN A 60 -13.38 -0.26 -10.91
N ILE A 61 -14.62 0.21 -11.01
CA ILE A 61 -14.97 1.49 -11.64
C ILE A 61 -14.46 2.68 -10.82
N GLY A 62 -14.07 3.78 -11.48
CA GLY A 62 -13.67 5.03 -10.85
C GLY A 62 -12.29 4.98 -10.18
N THR A 63 -11.47 4.01 -10.54
CA THR A 63 -10.14 3.80 -9.96
C THR A 63 -9.02 4.17 -10.92
N THR A 64 -7.80 4.36 -10.39
CA THR A 64 -6.57 4.47 -11.20
C THR A 64 -6.39 3.22 -12.05
N THR A 65 -6.75 2.05 -11.52
CA THR A 65 -6.57 0.77 -12.22
C THR A 65 -7.49 0.63 -13.43
N GLU A 66 -8.69 1.21 -13.41
CA GLU A 66 -9.55 1.29 -14.60
C GLU A 66 -8.92 2.16 -15.70
N LEU A 67 -8.38 3.33 -15.32
CA LEU A 67 -7.72 4.23 -16.26
C LEU A 67 -6.46 3.60 -16.86
N ASN A 68 -5.61 3.02 -16.03
CA ASN A 68 -4.38 2.35 -16.47
C ASN A 68 -4.66 1.14 -17.37
N MET A 69 -5.71 0.35 -17.06
CA MET A 69 -6.17 -0.75 -17.90
C MET A 69 -6.51 -0.26 -19.31
N ARG A 70 -7.31 0.81 -19.40
CA ARG A 70 -7.67 1.41 -20.69
C ARG A 70 -6.44 1.87 -21.46
N ASP A 71 -5.54 2.57 -20.79
CA ASP A 71 -4.33 3.11 -21.43
C ASP A 71 -3.39 1.99 -21.86
N PHE A 72 -3.28 0.91 -21.08
CA PHE A 72 -2.51 -0.28 -21.43
C PHE A 72 -3.03 -0.92 -22.72
N PHE A 73 -4.32 -1.24 -22.80
CA PHE A 73 -4.89 -1.90 -23.99
C PHE A 73 -4.82 -0.99 -25.22
N ASN A 74 -5.11 0.30 -25.06
CA ASN A 74 -4.99 1.29 -26.15
C ASN A 74 -3.55 1.39 -26.67
N SER A 75 -2.56 1.46 -25.78
CA SER A 75 -1.14 1.56 -26.17
C SER A 75 -0.63 0.32 -26.92
N LYS A 76 -1.24 -0.83 -26.69
CA LYS A 76 -0.93 -2.08 -27.38
C LYS A 76 -1.77 -2.32 -28.65
N GLY A 77 -2.75 -1.46 -28.91
CA GLY A 77 -3.67 -1.64 -30.02
C GLY A 77 -4.55 -2.88 -29.89
N ILE A 78 -4.82 -3.31 -28.63
CA ILE A 78 -5.66 -4.49 -28.34
C ILE A 78 -7.07 -4.00 -28.02
N SER A 79 -8.05 -4.45 -28.82
CA SER A 79 -9.46 -4.27 -28.46
C SER A 79 -9.84 -5.20 -27.30
N TYR A 80 -10.52 -4.64 -26.29
CA TYR A 80 -10.92 -5.40 -25.10
C TYR A 80 -12.32 -5.02 -24.66
N THR A 81 -12.93 -5.87 -23.81
CA THR A 81 -14.24 -5.60 -23.20
C THR A 81 -14.04 -5.31 -21.71
N PRO A 82 -14.23 -4.07 -21.25
CA PRO A 82 -14.18 -3.75 -19.83
C PRO A 82 -15.43 -4.31 -19.12
N VAL A 83 -15.21 -4.93 -17.94
CA VAL A 83 -16.27 -5.40 -17.05
C VAL A 83 -15.98 -4.81 -15.68
N ALA A 84 -16.65 -3.67 -15.37
CA ALA A 84 -16.35 -2.88 -14.18
C ALA A 84 -17.49 -2.93 -13.16
N PHE A 85 -17.10 -2.98 -11.86
CA PHE A 85 -18.02 -3.02 -10.72
C PHE A 85 -17.60 -2.00 -9.66
N GLU A 86 -18.54 -1.57 -8.84
CA GLU A 86 -18.24 -0.63 -7.74
C GLU A 86 -17.49 -1.31 -6.58
N LYS A 87 -17.81 -2.56 -6.29
CA LYS A 87 -17.25 -3.31 -5.15
C LYS A 87 -16.26 -4.37 -5.59
N ALA A 88 -15.14 -4.47 -4.86
CA ALA A 88 -14.11 -5.47 -5.13
C ALA A 88 -14.63 -6.92 -5.06
N ASP A 89 -15.55 -7.20 -4.13
CA ASP A 89 -16.12 -8.55 -4.00
C ASP A 89 -16.99 -8.93 -5.22
N GLU A 90 -17.63 -7.95 -5.88
CA GLU A 90 -18.38 -8.17 -7.13
C GLU A 90 -17.42 -8.46 -8.30
N VAL A 91 -16.26 -7.76 -8.34
CA VAL A 91 -15.21 -8.05 -9.34
C VAL A 91 -14.68 -9.47 -9.18
N VAL A 92 -14.36 -9.87 -7.93
CA VAL A 92 -13.88 -11.21 -7.61
C VAL A 92 -14.90 -12.27 -8.03
N ALA A 93 -16.16 -12.10 -7.63
CA ALA A 93 -17.23 -13.04 -7.97
C ALA A 93 -17.44 -13.15 -9.49
N ALA A 94 -17.39 -12.04 -10.22
CA ALA A 94 -17.52 -12.04 -11.67
C ALA A 94 -16.36 -12.75 -12.37
N TYR A 95 -15.12 -12.46 -11.94
CA TYR A 95 -13.94 -13.12 -12.50
C TYR A 95 -13.89 -14.60 -12.16
N ASP A 96 -14.16 -14.98 -10.91
CA ASP A 96 -14.18 -16.38 -10.46
C ASP A 96 -15.24 -17.21 -11.22
N ALA A 97 -16.40 -16.61 -11.49
CA ALA A 97 -17.46 -17.20 -12.32
C ALA A 97 -17.17 -17.22 -13.84
N GLY A 98 -15.99 -16.77 -14.27
CA GLY A 98 -15.59 -16.79 -15.68
C GLY A 98 -16.22 -15.71 -16.57
N ARG A 99 -16.77 -14.63 -15.98
CA ARG A 99 -17.36 -13.51 -16.76
C ARG A 99 -16.30 -12.62 -17.44
N CYS A 100 -15.03 -12.74 -16.98
CA CYS A 100 -13.89 -12.04 -17.55
C CYS A 100 -12.73 -13.02 -17.74
N ASP A 101 -11.92 -12.77 -18.77
CA ASP A 101 -10.70 -13.54 -19.04
C ASP A 101 -9.57 -13.17 -18.10
N THR A 102 -9.53 -11.89 -17.67
CA THR A 102 -8.52 -11.39 -16.76
C THR A 102 -9.11 -10.43 -15.72
N TYR A 103 -8.46 -10.37 -14.55
CA TYR A 103 -8.74 -9.39 -13.49
C TYR A 103 -7.54 -8.48 -13.31
N THR A 104 -7.74 -7.16 -13.23
CA THR A 104 -6.68 -6.19 -13.05
C THR A 104 -6.96 -5.25 -11.89
N THR A 105 -5.97 -5.10 -11.02
CA THR A 105 -5.84 -4.14 -9.93
C THR A 105 -4.38 -4.14 -9.45
N ASP A 106 -4.08 -3.50 -8.31
CA ASP A 106 -2.77 -3.55 -7.68
C ASP A 106 -2.32 -5.01 -7.47
N LYS A 107 -1.04 -5.31 -7.66
CA LYS A 107 -0.53 -6.69 -7.51
C LYS A 107 -0.73 -7.26 -6.12
N SER A 108 -0.55 -6.45 -5.07
CA SER A 108 -0.88 -6.85 -3.71
C SER A 108 -2.37 -7.16 -3.56
N GLY A 109 -3.21 -6.33 -4.19
CA GLY A 109 -4.64 -6.53 -4.26
C GLY A 109 -5.02 -7.83 -4.98
N LEU A 110 -4.43 -8.10 -6.15
CA LEU A 110 -4.63 -9.37 -6.88
C LEU A 110 -4.26 -10.57 -6.02
N ALA A 111 -3.11 -10.53 -5.36
CA ALA A 111 -2.66 -11.60 -4.48
C ALA A 111 -3.64 -11.83 -3.31
N ALA A 112 -4.11 -10.76 -2.68
CA ALA A 112 -5.11 -10.83 -1.60
C ALA A 112 -6.48 -11.33 -2.11
N GLN A 113 -6.95 -10.84 -3.26
CA GLN A 113 -8.24 -11.27 -3.81
C GLN A 113 -8.21 -12.74 -4.29
N ARG A 114 -7.06 -13.21 -4.77
CA ARG A 114 -6.88 -14.61 -5.15
C ARG A 114 -7.22 -15.57 -4.01
N THR A 115 -6.91 -15.22 -2.76
CA THR A 115 -7.20 -16.08 -1.60
C THR A 115 -8.70 -16.28 -1.34
N LYS A 116 -9.56 -15.41 -1.90
CA LYS A 116 -11.03 -15.47 -1.77
C LYS A 116 -11.71 -16.29 -2.88
N MET A 117 -10.96 -16.72 -3.89
CA MET A 117 -11.51 -17.45 -5.02
C MET A 117 -11.83 -18.90 -4.65
N THR A 118 -12.72 -19.53 -5.39
CA THR A 118 -13.12 -20.91 -5.17
C THR A 118 -11.91 -21.86 -5.19
N ASN A 119 -10.99 -21.66 -6.15
CA ASN A 119 -9.74 -22.41 -6.29
C ASN A 119 -8.57 -21.43 -6.46
N PRO A 120 -7.97 -20.90 -5.40
CA PRO A 120 -6.89 -19.89 -5.51
C PRO A 120 -5.70 -20.34 -6.36
N ASP A 121 -5.40 -21.64 -6.34
CA ASP A 121 -4.26 -22.23 -7.07
C ASP A 121 -4.48 -22.32 -8.58
N ASP A 122 -5.70 -22.16 -9.05
CA ASP A 122 -6.01 -22.16 -10.50
C ASP A 122 -5.73 -20.78 -11.14
N HIS A 123 -5.29 -19.81 -10.38
CA HIS A 123 -5.04 -18.44 -10.82
C HIS A 123 -3.57 -18.05 -10.65
N ILE A 124 -3.06 -17.25 -11.60
CA ILE A 124 -1.72 -16.64 -11.53
C ILE A 124 -1.79 -15.15 -11.73
N VAL A 125 -0.99 -14.40 -10.97
CA VAL A 125 -0.70 -12.99 -11.23
C VAL A 125 0.45 -12.95 -12.23
N LEU A 126 0.25 -12.28 -13.36
CA LEU A 126 1.26 -12.16 -14.41
C LEU A 126 2.46 -11.32 -13.93
N PRO A 127 3.67 -11.58 -14.47
CA PRO A 127 4.89 -10.91 -14.00
C PRO A 127 4.93 -9.41 -14.29
N GLU A 128 4.27 -8.99 -15.36
CA GLU A 128 4.35 -7.59 -15.79
C GLU A 128 3.65 -6.64 -14.82
N THR A 129 4.23 -5.45 -14.67
CA THR A 129 3.67 -4.31 -13.96
C THR A 129 3.41 -3.20 -14.95
N ILE A 130 2.17 -2.70 -15.01
CA ILE A 130 1.74 -1.75 -16.04
C ILE A 130 1.64 -0.31 -15.57
N SER A 131 1.73 -0.08 -14.26
CA SER A 131 1.71 1.27 -13.66
C SER A 131 2.52 1.33 -12.37
N LYS A 132 2.77 2.55 -11.90
CA LYS A 132 3.27 2.84 -10.55
C LYS A 132 2.08 3.16 -9.65
N GLU A 133 1.97 2.46 -8.53
CA GLU A 133 0.93 2.69 -7.54
C GLU A 133 1.57 3.01 -6.17
N PRO A 134 1.99 4.27 -5.94
CA PRO A 134 2.44 4.71 -4.62
C PRO A 134 1.21 4.87 -3.72
N LEU A 135 1.01 3.92 -2.82
CA LEU A 135 -0.14 3.89 -1.92
C LEU A 135 0.18 4.63 -0.63
N GLY A 136 -0.74 5.41 -0.13
CA GLY A 136 -0.51 6.17 1.09
C GLY A 136 -1.75 6.53 1.88
N PRO A 137 -1.61 6.76 3.19
CA PRO A 137 -2.67 7.31 4.03
C PRO A 137 -3.03 8.73 3.58
N VAL A 138 -4.31 9.04 3.67
CA VAL A 138 -4.89 10.30 3.23
C VAL A 138 -5.69 10.92 4.36
N VAL A 139 -5.53 12.24 4.56
CA VAL A 139 -6.33 13.07 5.45
C VAL A 139 -7.03 14.18 4.68
N ARG A 140 -8.01 14.85 5.30
CA ARG A 140 -8.61 16.06 4.73
C ARG A 140 -7.62 17.21 4.81
N GLN A 141 -7.64 18.08 3.82
CA GLN A 141 -6.91 19.35 3.85
C GLN A 141 -7.46 20.28 4.94
N GLY A 142 -6.57 21.13 5.50
CA GLY A 142 -6.94 22.22 6.39
C GLY A 142 -6.62 22.01 7.87
N ASP A 143 -6.15 20.83 8.25
CA ASP A 143 -5.63 20.54 9.60
C ASP A 143 -4.17 20.10 9.53
N ALA A 144 -3.25 21.06 9.52
CA ALA A 144 -1.82 20.78 9.39
C ALA A 144 -1.26 19.99 10.58
N VAL A 145 -1.80 20.17 11.77
CA VAL A 145 -1.36 19.42 12.96
C VAL A 145 -1.74 17.96 12.83
N TRP A 146 -2.98 17.67 12.40
CA TRP A 146 -3.42 16.31 12.16
C TRP A 146 -2.65 15.63 11.03
N GLU A 147 -2.41 16.34 9.94
CA GLU A 147 -1.56 15.88 8.82
C GLU A 147 -0.18 15.47 9.32
N ASP A 148 0.47 16.30 10.13
CA ASP A 148 1.78 16.00 10.68
C ASP A 148 1.75 14.82 11.66
N ILE A 149 0.74 14.70 12.52
CA ILE A 149 0.60 13.54 13.42
C ILE A 149 0.52 12.25 12.62
N VAL A 150 -0.29 12.20 11.56
CA VAL A 150 -0.44 10.99 10.74
C VAL A 150 0.84 10.70 9.95
N ARG A 151 1.47 11.72 9.37
CA ARG A 151 2.76 11.61 8.67
C ARG A 151 3.86 11.05 9.57
N TRP A 152 4.04 11.65 10.73
CA TRP A 152 5.08 11.24 11.66
C TRP A 152 4.78 9.91 12.35
N SER A 153 3.51 9.50 12.44
CA SER A 153 3.17 8.14 12.87
C SER A 153 3.71 7.10 11.89
N LEU A 154 3.56 7.32 10.58
CA LEU A 154 4.13 6.44 9.55
C LEU A 154 5.66 6.49 9.58
N ASN A 155 6.26 7.69 9.62
CA ASN A 155 7.70 7.87 9.63
C ASN A 155 8.34 7.20 10.84
N THR A 156 7.71 7.30 12.02
CA THR A 156 8.14 6.62 13.25
C THR A 156 8.27 5.11 13.08
N MET A 157 7.31 4.48 12.41
CA MET A 157 7.35 3.02 12.19
C MET A 157 8.51 2.63 11.26
N ILE A 158 8.78 3.42 10.23
CA ILE A 158 9.88 3.17 9.27
C ILE A 158 11.24 3.43 9.94
N GLU A 159 11.38 4.57 10.63
CA GLU A 159 12.62 4.93 11.34
C GLU A 159 12.93 3.95 12.48
N ALA A 160 11.90 3.46 13.20
CA ALA A 160 12.07 2.43 14.21
C ALA A 160 12.66 1.12 13.64
N GLU A 161 12.21 0.71 12.45
CA GLU A 161 12.80 -0.45 11.77
C GLU A 161 14.27 -0.20 11.41
N GLU A 162 14.59 0.99 10.91
CA GLU A 162 15.96 1.37 10.54
C GLU A 162 16.93 1.27 11.73
N TYR A 163 16.48 1.66 12.92
CA TYR A 163 17.28 1.58 14.14
C TYR A 163 17.11 0.26 14.90
N GLY A 164 16.37 -0.71 14.39
CA GLY A 164 16.13 -1.99 15.05
C GLY A 164 15.30 -1.86 16.35
N VAL A 165 14.51 -0.80 16.47
CA VAL A 165 13.53 -0.64 17.55
C VAL A 165 12.27 -1.41 17.20
N THR A 166 11.86 -2.34 18.06
CA THR A 166 10.73 -3.23 17.86
C THR A 166 9.72 -3.10 19.00
N SER A 167 8.52 -3.65 18.81
CA SER A 167 7.51 -3.72 19.87
C SER A 167 8.03 -4.40 21.14
N ALA A 168 8.94 -5.38 20.99
CA ALA A 168 9.48 -6.16 22.09
C ALA A 168 10.58 -5.43 22.87
N ASN A 169 11.38 -4.56 22.20
CA ASN A 169 12.52 -3.91 22.84
C ASN A 169 12.33 -2.40 23.11
N ALA A 170 11.23 -1.81 22.68
CA ALA A 170 11.02 -0.36 22.69
C ALA A 170 11.25 0.30 24.07
N ASP A 171 10.78 -0.30 25.16
CA ASP A 171 11.00 0.24 26.50
C ASP A 171 12.49 0.21 26.90
N MET A 172 13.20 -0.84 26.54
CA MET A 172 14.64 -0.97 26.82
C MET A 172 15.45 0.10 26.06
N MET A 173 14.98 0.51 24.87
CA MET A 173 15.64 1.50 24.03
C MET A 173 15.66 2.91 24.62
N LYS A 174 14.91 3.20 25.68
CA LYS A 174 15.00 4.45 26.46
C LYS A 174 16.39 4.65 27.08
N THR A 175 17.12 3.58 27.34
CA THR A 175 18.48 3.61 27.90
C THR A 175 19.58 3.48 26.83
N SER A 176 19.24 3.55 25.56
CA SER A 176 20.19 3.46 24.45
C SER A 176 21.24 4.56 24.52
N GLU A 177 22.51 4.26 24.16
CA GLU A 177 23.55 5.26 24.00
C GLU A 177 23.39 6.08 22.71
N ASN A 178 22.55 5.63 21.76
CA ASN A 178 22.30 6.34 20.51
C ASN A 178 21.26 7.47 20.74
N PRO A 179 21.65 8.75 20.57
CA PRO A 179 20.74 9.87 20.79
C PRO A 179 19.57 9.92 19.81
N GLN A 180 19.70 9.33 18.62
CA GLN A 180 18.60 9.23 17.66
C GLN A 180 17.50 8.29 18.17
N ILE A 181 17.91 7.15 18.73
CA ILE A 181 16.98 6.20 19.35
C ILE A 181 16.31 6.83 20.57
N LYS A 182 17.07 7.54 21.43
CA LYS A 182 16.51 8.22 22.61
C LYS A 182 15.40 9.22 22.21
N ARG A 183 15.65 10.02 21.16
CA ARG A 183 14.63 10.96 20.65
C ARG A 183 13.43 10.22 20.09
N LEU A 184 13.65 9.20 19.27
CA LEU A 184 12.56 8.42 18.67
C LEU A 184 11.63 7.82 19.74
N VAL A 185 12.18 7.31 20.85
CA VAL A 185 11.37 6.71 21.93
C VAL A 185 10.95 7.72 23.02
N GLY A 186 11.22 9.00 22.84
CA GLY A 186 10.80 10.07 23.75
C GLY A 186 11.59 10.17 25.06
N ALA A 187 12.75 9.53 25.16
CA ALA A 187 13.63 9.60 26.32
C ALA A 187 14.49 10.89 26.33
N GLU A 188 14.57 11.58 25.20
CA GLU A 188 15.30 12.84 25.02
C GLU A 188 14.56 13.76 24.04
N GLY A 189 14.58 15.08 24.28
CA GLY A 189 13.91 16.06 23.44
C GLY A 189 12.43 16.27 23.78
N GLU A 190 11.74 17.07 22.97
CA GLU A 190 10.31 17.42 23.13
C GLU A 190 9.52 17.14 21.86
N MET A 191 9.63 15.91 21.32
CA MET A 191 9.11 15.55 20.01
C MET A 191 7.57 15.57 19.90
N GLY A 192 6.84 15.54 21.00
CA GLY A 192 5.38 15.59 21.03
C GLY A 192 4.80 17.02 21.18
N ALA A 193 5.56 17.95 21.75
CA ALA A 193 5.04 19.25 22.18
C ALA A 193 4.41 20.07 21.04
N ALA A 194 5.02 20.06 19.85
CA ALA A 194 4.50 20.76 18.67
C ALA A 194 3.11 20.26 18.20
N PHE A 195 2.75 19.05 18.57
CA PHE A 195 1.48 18.40 18.21
C PHE A 195 0.48 18.38 19.37
N GLY A 196 0.85 18.93 20.54
CA GLY A 196 0.05 18.80 21.76
C GLY A 196 0.05 17.39 22.35
N LEU A 197 1.05 16.59 22.02
CA LEU A 197 1.24 15.21 22.49
C LEU A 197 2.38 15.16 23.51
N ASP A 198 2.41 14.13 24.35
CA ASP A 198 3.58 13.88 25.20
C ASP A 198 4.73 13.26 24.41
N ASN A 199 5.94 13.26 25.00
CA ASN A 199 7.14 12.83 24.31
C ASN A 199 7.19 11.31 23.99
N GLU A 200 6.39 10.49 24.66
CA GLU A 200 6.36 9.04 24.46
C GLU A 200 5.34 8.59 23.40
N TRP A 201 4.72 9.49 22.66
CA TRP A 201 3.71 9.13 21.67
C TRP A 201 4.26 8.19 20.58
N ASN A 202 5.49 8.40 20.10
CA ASN A 202 6.18 7.50 19.17
C ASN A 202 6.43 6.10 19.78
N LEU A 203 6.89 6.08 21.04
CA LEU A 203 7.08 4.84 21.77
C LEU A 203 5.79 4.03 21.85
N ARG A 204 4.65 4.69 22.10
CA ARG A 204 3.36 4.02 22.14
C ARG A 204 2.96 3.40 20.80
N ILE A 205 3.23 4.09 19.69
CA ILE A 205 3.02 3.54 18.34
C ILE A 205 3.82 2.25 18.19
N ILE A 206 5.13 2.31 18.45
CA ILE A 206 6.01 1.14 18.29
C ILE A 206 5.57 -0.02 19.21
N LYS A 207 5.20 0.25 20.45
CA LYS A 207 4.75 -0.79 21.39
C LYS A 207 3.44 -1.44 20.98
N GLN A 208 2.50 -0.67 20.44
CA GLN A 208 1.15 -1.16 20.13
C GLN A 208 1.06 -1.85 18.77
N VAL A 209 1.75 -1.33 17.76
CA VAL A 209 1.64 -1.83 16.39
C VAL A 209 2.95 -2.37 15.82
N GLY A 210 4.08 -2.13 16.49
CA GLY A 210 5.40 -2.51 16.02
C GLY A 210 5.99 -1.49 15.05
N ASN A 211 7.22 -1.74 14.60
CA ASN A 211 7.83 -1.02 13.50
C ASN A 211 7.24 -1.45 12.15
N TYR A 212 7.66 -0.79 11.06
CA TYR A 212 7.14 -1.08 9.72
C TYR A 212 7.40 -2.53 9.30
N GLY A 213 8.58 -3.08 9.57
CA GLY A 213 8.93 -4.47 9.24
C GLY A 213 8.07 -5.49 10.00
N GLU A 214 7.78 -5.24 11.29
CA GLU A 214 6.88 -6.09 12.07
C GLU A 214 5.45 -6.04 11.52
N SER A 215 4.99 -4.85 11.14
CA SER A 215 3.68 -4.66 10.51
C SER A 215 3.60 -5.36 9.14
N TYR A 216 4.60 -5.18 8.29
CA TYR A 216 4.69 -5.83 6.99
C TYR A 216 4.69 -7.36 7.13
N LYS A 217 5.54 -7.87 8.02
CA LYS A 217 5.64 -9.31 8.27
C LYS A 217 4.27 -9.89 8.67
N ARG A 218 3.64 -9.31 9.67
CA ARG A 218 2.36 -9.82 10.21
C ARG A 218 1.21 -9.76 9.20
N ASN A 219 1.12 -8.67 8.42
CA ASN A 219 -0.06 -8.39 7.61
C ASN A 219 0.10 -8.82 6.14
N ILE A 220 1.33 -9.04 5.67
CA ILE A 220 1.61 -9.31 4.25
C ILE A 220 2.48 -10.56 4.09
N ALA A 221 3.69 -10.59 4.65
CA ALA A 221 4.61 -11.70 4.41
C ALA A 221 4.11 -13.02 4.98
N ASP A 222 3.68 -13.03 6.24
CA ASP A 222 3.17 -14.24 6.91
C ASP A 222 1.83 -14.74 6.31
N THR A 223 1.13 -13.90 5.56
CA THR A 223 -0.08 -14.30 4.81
C THR A 223 0.24 -14.96 3.48
N GLY A 224 1.50 -14.94 3.04
CA GLY A 224 1.92 -15.44 1.74
C GLY A 224 1.54 -14.56 0.54
N ILE A 225 1.00 -13.35 0.79
CA ILE A 225 0.57 -12.43 -0.28
C ILE A 225 1.78 -11.94 -1.07
N LEU A 226 2.77 -11.35 -0.38
CA LEU A 226 4.04 -10.89 -0.96
C LEU A 226 5.16 -11.15 0.06
N PRO A 227 5.85 -12.31 -0.04
CA PRO A 227 6.92 -12.65 0.90
C PRO A 227 8.14 -11.71 0.78
N ASP A 228 8.44 -11.25 -0.43
CA ASP A 228 9.52 -10.33 -0.71
C ASP A 228 9.01 -8.88 -0.69
N ARG A 229 9.73 -8.02 0.02
CA ARG A 229 9.35 -6.61 0.18
C ARG A 229 9.65 -5.78 -1.06
N GLY A 230 10.67 -6.12 -1.84
CA GLY A 230 11.08 -5.38 -3.03
C GLY A 230 11.28 -3.88 -2.74
N PRO A 231 10.59 -2.96 -3.46
CA PRO A 231 10.67 -1.53 -3.20
C PRO A 231 10.29 -1.12 -1.75
N ASN A 232 9.50 -1.94 -1.06
CA ASN A 232 9.06 -1.70 0.31
C ASN A 232 10.11 -2.09 1.36
N GLU A 233 11.32 -2.42 0.94
CA GLU A 233 12.46 -2.58 1.85
C GLU A 233 13.03 -1.21 2.22
N LEU A 234 13.75 -1.16 3.36
CA LEU A 234 14.47 0.04 3.75
C LEU A 234 15.55 0.41 2.71
N TRP A 235 15.83 1.69 2.55
CA TRP A 235 16.89 2.19 1.68
C TRP A 235 18.25 1.57 2.01
N THR A 236 18.53 1.27 3.29
CA THR A 236 19.73 0.59 3.74
C THR A 236 19.84 -0.87 3.31
N LYS A 237 18.74 -1.45 2.83
CA LYS A 237 18.63 -2.85 2.38
C LYS A 237 18.25 -2.96 0.90
N GLY A 238 18.39 -1.87 0.14
CA GLY A 238 18.15 -1.84 -1.30
C GLY A 238 16.73 -1.52 -1.74
N GLY A 239 15.84 -1.18 -0.80
CA GLY A 239 14.50 -0.66 -1.09
C GLY A 239 14.48 0.86 -1.23
N ILE A 240 13.29 1.44 -1.18
CA ILE A 240 13.08 2.88 -1.32
C ILE A 240 12.31 3.50 -0.14
N LEU A 241 12.10 2.76 0.95
CA LEU A 241 11.59 3.35 2.18
C LEU A 241 12.68 4.21 2.81
N TYR A 242 12.48 5.52 2.72
CA TYR A 242 13.38 6.55 3.21
C TYR A 242 12.54 7.67 3.84
N VAL A 243 12.71 7.93 5.11
CA VAL A 243 11.95 8.93 5.85
C VAL A 243 12.86 9.98 6.49
N PRO A 244 12.36 11.21 6.71
CA PRO A 244 13.11 12.22 7.43
C PRO A 244 13.34 11.79 8.89
N PRO A 245 14.51 12.13 9.47
CA PRO A 245 14.84 11.75 10.85
C PRO A 245 14.05 12.57 11.87
N SER A 246 13.68 11.91 12.98
CA SER A 246 13.10 12.56 14.18
C SER A 246 14.17 13.37 14.92
N ARG A 247 14.19 14.72 14.74
CA ARG A 247 15.16 15.63 15.35
C ARG A 247 14.50 16.86 15.91
#